data_19c5b952123fa79dd27a2f8ba599fc2c
#
_entry.id   19c5b952123fa79dd27a2f8ba599fc2c
#
_cell.length_a   1.000
_cell.length_b   1.000
_cell.length_c   1.000
_cell.angle_alpha   90.00
_cell.angle_beta   90.00
_cell.angle_gamma   90.00
#
_symmetry.space_group_name_H-M   'P 1'
#
loop_
_entity.id
_entity.type
_entity.pdbx_description
1 polymer ?
#
loop_
_entity_poly.entity_id
_entity_poly.type
_entity_poly.pdbx_seq_one_letter_code
_entity_poly.pdbx_strand_id
1 'polypeptide(L)'
;MTKTVLLTGASGYIAKHIALQLLEAGYHVRGTVRDLGRGAEVTEAVRPQLSDDSDLAVRLTFVILDLTEDAGWTDAMNGVDVLMHTASPFPLDQPKHEDDLIRPAVDGAMRALRAAHAAGITRVVLTSSTAAISGSALPAGDTSFDETNWTDPTDPDVAAYARSKTLAEQAAWDFVRNDAPDMNLTTINPGFVLGAPLDQHFGSSIQVIERLLRGKDPMLPDIGFATVDVLDVAEMHVMVIEKPETFGQLLLIGIKIKNLC
;
A
#
# COMPACT_ATOMS: atom_id res chain seq x y z
N MET A 1 0.00 -15.27 -22.16
CA MET A 1 0.85 -15.75 -21.04
C MET A 1 0.30 -15.16 -19.76
N THR A 2 0.25 -15.93 -18.68
CA THR A 2 -0.18 -15.43 -17.37
C THR A 2 0.87 -14.46 -16.84
N LYS A 3 0.47 -13.26 -16.41
CA LYS A 3 1.38 -12.25 -15.86
C LYS A 3 1.78 -12.56 -14.43
N THR A 4 3.01 -12.24 -14.09
CA THR A 4 3.54 -12.33 -12.73
C THR A 4 3.56 -10.95 -12.07
N VAL A 5 2.94 -10.86 -10.90
CA VAL A 5 2.93 -9.65 -10.07
C VAL A 5 3.88 -9.82 -8.89
N LEU A 6 4.86 -8.92 -8.76
CA LEU A 6 5.64 -8.81 -7.52
C LEU A 6 4.84 -7.97 -6.53
N LEU A 7 4.37 -8.61 -5.46
CA LEU A 7 3.62 -7.96 -4.38
C LEU A 7 4.54 -7.77 -3.17
N THR A 8 4.95 -6.53 -2.90
CA THR A 8 5.81 -6.26 -1.76
C THR A 8 5.02 -6.25 -0.46
N GLY A 9 5.64 -6.75 0.62
CA GLY A 9 5.00 -6.80 1.94
C GLY A 9 3.79 -7.73 2.00
N ALA A 10 3.84 -8.87 1.31
CA ALA A 10 2.73 -9.81 1.13
C ALA A 10 2.08 -10.29 2.44
N SER A 11 2.79 -10.24 3.57
CA SER A 11 2.24 -10.61 4.88
C SER A 11 1.41 -9.49 5.54
N GLY A 12 1.29 -8.32 4.90
CA GLY A 12 0.46 -7.21 5.38
C GLY A 12 -1.04 -7.47 5.22
N TYR A 13 -1.87 -6.79 6.02
CA TYR A 13 -3.33 -6.96 6.02
C TYR A 13 -3.93 -6.73 4.62
N ILE A 14 -3.69 -5.56 4.02
CA ILE A 14 -4.19 -5.24 2.67
C ILE A 14 -3.58 -6.17 1.62
N ALA A 15 -2.27 -6.45 1.73
CA ALA A 15 -1.55 -7.26 0.76
C ALA A 15 -2.06 -8.70 0.66
N LYS A 16 -2.53 -9.31 1.75
CA LYS A 16 -3.14 -10.65 1.72
C LYS A 16 -4.43 -10.66 0.90
N HIS A 17 -5.28 -9.65 1.05
CA HIS A 17 -6.50 -9.51 0.24
C HIS A 17 -6.17 -9.25 -1.24
N ILE A 18 -5.14 -8.45 -1.51
CA ILE A 18 -4.65 -8.25 -2.88
C ILE A 18 -4.13 -9.57 -3.46
N ALA A 19 -3.33 -10.32 -2.70
CA ALA A 19 -2.83 -11.63 -3.14
C ALA A 19 -3.96 -12.58 -3.49
N LEU A 20 -5.00 -12.65 -2.64
CA LEU A 20 -6.20 -13.45 -2.89
C LEU A 20 -6.87 -13.05 -4.20
N GLN A 21 -7.16 -11.78 -4.40
CA GLN A 21 -7.85 -11.32 -5.61
C GLN A 21 -6.99 -11.44 -6.88
N LEU A 22 -5.67 -11.26 -6.79
CA LEU A 22 -4.76 -11.53 -7.91
C LEU A 22 -4.79 -13.01 -8.32
N LEU A 23 -4.80 -13.92 -7.35
CA LEU A 23 -4.88 -15.36 -7.61
C LEU A 23 -6.24 -15.74 -8.22
N GLU A 24 -7.35 -15.20 -7.71
CA GLU A 24 -8.69 -15.40 -8.30
C GLU A 24 -8.78 -14.85 -9.73
N ALA A 25 -8.10 -13.73 -10.00
CA ALA A 25 -8.01 -13.15 -11.35
C ALA A 25 -7.03 -13.90 -12.27
N GLY A 26 -6.37 -14.97 -11.80
CA GLY A 26 -5.50 -15.82 -12.60
C GLY A 26 -4.06 -15.35 -12.74
N TYR A 27 -3.61 -14.37 -11.94
CA TYR A 27 -2.22 -13.95 -11.91
C TYR A 27 -1.34 -14.92 -11.14
N HIS A 28 -0.05 -14.94 -11.47
CA HIS A 28 0.99 -15.46 -10.58
C HIS A 28 1.42 -14.36 -9.61
N VAL A 29 1.56 -14.68 -8.34
CA VAL A 29 1.96 -13.75 -7.29
C VAL A 29 3.31 -14.17 -6.72
N ARG A 30 4.29 -13.28 -6.82
CA ARG A 30 5.54 -13.38 -6.09
C ARG A 30 5.48 -12.40 -4.92
N GLY A 31 5.22 -12.92 -3.72
CA GLY A 31 5.16 -12.10 -2.50
C GLY A 31 6.55 -11.84 -1.92
N THR A 32 6.83 -10.60 -1.48
CA THR A 32 8.03 -10.38 -0.67
C THR A 32 7.69 -10.47 0.80
N VAL A 33 8.56 -11.12 1.56
CA VAL A 33 8.47 -11.30 3.01
C VAL A 33 9.85 -11.12 3.65
N ARG A 34 9.91 -10.78 4.94
CA ARG A 34 11.18 -10.66 5.67
C ARG A 34 11.77 -11.99 6.09
N ASP A 35 10.94 -13.02 6.18
CA ASP A 35 11.32 -14.41 6.37
C ASP A 35 10.30 -15.35 5.72
N LEU A 36 10.70 -16.58 5.35
CA LEU A 36 9.82 -17.52 4.64
C LEU A 36 8.70 -18.09 5.52
N GLY A 37 8.82 -18.04 6.84
CA GLY A 37 7.72 -18.41 7.74
C GLY A 37 6.51 -17.51 7.57
N ARG A 38 6.74 -16.22 7.32
CA ARG A 38 5.68 -15.27 6.99
C ARG A 38 5.01 -15.58 5.66
N GLY A 39 5.74 -16.17 4.70
CA GLY A 39 5.16 -16.65 3.44
C GLY A 39 4.20 -17.83 3.65
N ALA A 40 4.55 -18.75 4.53
CA ALA A 40 3.66 -19.86 4.90
C ALA A 40 2.35 -19.34 5.54
N GLU A 41 2.44 -18.35 6.46
CA GLU A 41 1.26 -17.71 7.05
C GLU A 41 0.35 -17.07 5.99
N VAL A 42 0.92 -16.40 4.98
CA VAL A 42 0.14 -15.85 3.86
C VAL A 42 -0.59 -16.95 3.10
N THR A 43 0.11 -18.06 2.80
CA THR A 43 -0.48 -19.19 2.09
C THR A 43 -1.64 -19.80 2.88
N GLU A 44 -1.48 -19.97 4.19
CA GLU A 44 -2.52 -20.51 5.07
C GLU A 44 -3.73 -19.57 5.18
N ALA A 45 -3.50 -18.25 5.16
CA ALA A 45 -4.57 -17.25 5.23
C ALA A 45 -5.37 -17.16 3.92
N VAL A 46 -4.71 -17.28 2.77
CA VAL A 46 -5.32 -17.12 1.44
C VAL A 46 -6.01 -18.41 0.95
N ARG A 47 -5.39 -19.58 1.17
CA ARG A 47 -5.86 -20.89 0.67
C ARG A 47 -7.34 -21.18 0.94
N PRO A 48 -7.89 -21.00 2.17
CA PRO A 48 -9.30 -21.32 2.45
C PRO A 48 -10.31 -20.42 1.74
N GLN A 49 -9.84 -19.32 1.16
CA GLN A 49 -10.68 -18.30 0.51
C GLN A 49 -10.70 -18.48 -1.02
N LEU A 50 -9.79 -19.26 -1.58
CA LEU A 50 -9.71 -19.49 -3.03
C LEU A 50 -10.82 -20.42 -3.50
N SER A 51 -11.37 -20.12 -4.66
CA SER A 51 -12.32 -20.99 -5.37
C SER A 51 -11.65 -22.28 -5.88
N ASP A 52 -10.36 -22.21 -6.26
CA ASP A 52 -9.52 -23.33 -6.65
C ASP A 52 -8.09 -23.10 -6.14
N ASP A 53 -7.58 -24.03 -5.33
CA ASP A 53 -6.22 -24.00 -4.78
C ASP A 53 -5.28 -25.08 -5.34
N SER A 54 -5.72 -25.80 -6.36
CA SER A 54 -5.01 -26.97 -6.91
C SER A 54 -3.60 -26.66 -7.40
N ASP A 55 -3.35 -25.45 -7.91
CA ASP A 55 -2.06 -24.98 -8.41
C ASP A 55 -1.45 -23.85 -7.56
N LEU A 56 -1.98 -23.62 -6.36
CA LEU A 56 -1.54 -22.52 -5.49
C LEU A 56 -0.04 -22.50 -5.26
N ALA A 57 0.59 -23.65 -5.05
CA ALA A 57 2.04 -23.75 -4.81
C ALA A 57 2.89 -23.25 -6.00
N VAL A 58 2.33 -23.23 -7.21
CA VAL A 58 3.00 -22.70 -8.41
C VAL A 58 2.68 -21.21 -8.58
N ARG A 59 1.43 -20.82 -8.29
CA ARG A 59 0.97 -19.45 -8.52
C ARG A 59 1.32 -18.46 -7.39
N LEU A 60 1.53 -18.94 -6.17
CA LEU A 60 1.92 -18.13 -5.02
C LEU A 60 3.30 -18.54 -4.53
N THR A 61 4.28 -17.70 -4.78
CA THR A 61 5.68 -17.92 -4.38
C THR A 61 6.18 -16.77 -3.53
N PHE A 62 7.25 -16.98 -2.76
CA PHE A 62 7.81 -15.95 -1.89
C PHE A 62 9.30 -15.78 -2.07
N VAL A 63 9.75 -14.53 -1.92
CA VAL A 63 11.16 -14.16 -1.86
C VAL A 63 11.43 -13.34 -0.60
N ILE A 64 12.60 -13.54 0.00
CA ILE A 64 13.03 -12.74 1.14
C ILE A 64 13.50 -11.40 0.63
N LEU A 65 12.94 -10.30 1.17
CA LEU A 65 13.31 -8.96 0.80
C LEU A 65 13.00 -8.00 1.95
N ASP A 66 13.97 -7.15 2.29
CA ASP A 66 13.81 -6.05 3.23
C ASP A 66 13.82 -4.72 2.48
N LEU A 67 12.86 -3.83 2.81
CA LEU A 67 12.76 -2.49 2.21
C LEU A 67 13.95 -1.58 2.53
N THR A 68 14.64 -1.87 3.61
CA THR A 68 15.78 -1.06 4.08
C THR A 68 17.11 -1.48 3.45
N GLU A 69 17.13 -2.63 2.77
CA GLU A 69 18.32 -3.20 2.17
C GLU A 69 18.27 -3.13 0.63
N ASP A 70 19.43 -2.93 0.00
CA ASP A 70 19.53 -2.91 -1.47
C ASP A 70 19.61 -4.31 -2.08
N ALA A 71 19.94 -5.30 -1.26
CA ALA A 71 20.08 -6.68 -1.70
C ALA A 71 18.74 -7.35 -2.04
N GLY A 72 18.74 -8.25 -3.01
CA GLY A 72 17.59 -9.10 -3.36
C GLY A 72 16.60 -8.49 -4.34
N TRP A 73 16.60 -7.18 -4.58
CA TRP A 73 15.64 -6.53 -5.47
C TRP A 73 15.76 -7.00 -6.93
N THR A 74 16.97 -7.14 -7.45
CA THR A 74 17.20 -7.60 -8.83
C THR A 74 16.63 -9.01 -9.03
N ASP A 75 16.89 -9.93 -8.11
CA ASP A 75 16.40 -11.29 -8.19
C ASP A 75 14.88 -11.35 -8.03
N ALA A 76 14.31 -10.52 -7.13
CA ALA A 76 12.87 -10.43 -6.92
C ALA A 76 12.13 -9.96 -8.17
N MET A 77 12.73 -9.06 -8.97
CA MET A 77 12.13 -8.50 -10.19
C MET A 77 12.28 -9.43 -11.43
N ASN A 78 13.09 -10.46 -11.38
CA ASN A 78 13.33 -11.33 -12.54
C ASN A 78 12.04 -12.04 -12.98
N GLY A 79 11.61 -11.83 -14.24
CA GLY A 79 10.41 -12.41 -14.82
C GLY A 79 9.09 -11.85 -14.26
N VAL A 80 9.13 -10.65 -13.71
CA VAL A 80 7.95 -9.92 -13.21
C VAL A 80 7.41 -9.00 -14.29
N ASP A 81 6.10 -8.97 -14.46
CA ASP A 81 5.39 -8.09 -15.42
C ASP A 81 4.87 -6.80 -14.76
N VAL A 82 4.52 -6.88 -13.46
CA VAL A 82 3.90 -5.77 -12.72
C VAL A 82 4.52 -5.69 -11.33
N LEU A 83 4.92 -4.50 -10.90
CA LEU A 83 5.25 -4.22 -9.51
C LEU A 83 3.99 -3.69 -8.79
N MET A 84 3.59 -4.35 -7.71
CA MET A 84 2.57 -3.87 -6.78
C MET A 84 3.24 -3.61 -5.43
N HIS A 85 3.52 -2.34 -5.15
CA HIS A 85 4.28 -1.92 -3.98
C HIS A 85 3.34 -1.51 -2.85
N THR A 86 3.06 -2.45 -1.94
CA THR A 86 2.20 -2.20 -0.77
C THR A 86 2.99 -2.09 0.53
N ALA A 87 4.24 -2.52 0.52
CA ALA A 87 5.10 -2.47 1.69
C ALA A 87 5.44 -1.02 2.06
N SER A 88 5.21 -0.66 3.29
CA SER A 88 5.64 0.61 3.88
C SER A 88 5.89 0.39 5.37
N PRO A 89 6.93 0.99 5.94
CA PRO A 89 7.10 0.98 7.38
C PRO A 89 5.90 1.66 8.04
N PHE A 90 5.28 1.00 8.99
CA PHE A 90 4.21 1.56 9.80
C PHE A 90 4.45 1.18 11.26
N PRO A 91 5.20 1.97 12.04
CA PRO A 91 5.34 1.75 13.46
C PRO A 91 4.01 2.05 14.16
N LEU A 92 3.64 1.17 15.11
CA LEU A 92 2.45 1.38 15.95
C LEU A 92 2.65 2.51 16.96
N ASP A 93 3.89 2.71 17.39
CA ASP A 93 4.27 3.76 18.30
C ASP A 93 4.79 4.98 17.52
N GLN A 94 4.58 6.16 18.07
CA GLN A 94 5.15 7.40 17.54
C GLN A 94 6.68 7.26 17.49
N PRO A 95 7.32 7.50 16.35
CA PRO A 95 8.77 7.45 16.25
C PRO A 95 9.38 8.54 17.13
N LYS A 96 10.57 8.27 17.68
CA LYS A 96 11.31 9.26 18.48
C LYS A 96 11.77 10.44 17.62
N HIS A 97 12.08 10.16 16.37
CA HIS A 97 12.42 11.15 15.35
C HIS A 97 11.60 10.87 14.10
N GLU A 98 11.09 11.90 13.47
CA GLU A 98 10.27 11.76 12.23
C GLU A 98 11.05 11.04 11.12
N ASP A 99 12.35 11.25 11.03
CA ASP A 99 13.24 10.59 10.07
C ASP A 99 13.27 9.07 10.22
N ASP A 100 12.97 8.52 11.41
CA ASP A 100 12.88 7.07 11.63
C ASP A 100 11.68 6.44 10.86
N LEU A 101 10.74 7.27 10.43
CA LEU A 101 9.59 6.88 9.62
C LEU A 101 9.72 7.36 8.18
N ILE A 102 10.11 8.62 7.98
CA ILE A 102 10.15 9.26 6.67
C ILE A 102 11.18 8.59 5.76
N ARG A 103 12.42 8.45 6.21
CA ARG A 103 13.50 7.85 5.38
C ARG A 103 13.18 6.43 4.92
N PRO A 104 12.78 5.48 5.80
CA PRO A 104 12.44 4.14 5.35
C PRO A 104 11.25 4.11 4.38
N ALA A 105 10.29 5.03 4.49
CA ALA A 105 9.15 5.11 3.58
C ALA A 105 9.59 5.60 2.18
N VAL A 106 10.36 6.70 2.12
CA VAL A 106 10.87 7.26 0.86
C VAL A 106 11.86 6.32 0.21
N ASP A 107 12.89 5.89 0.95
CA ASP A 107 13.96 5.05 0.42
C ASP A 107 13.43 3.69 -0.04
N GLY A 108 12.48 3.10 0.71
CA GLY A 108 11.87 1.82 0.34
C GLY A 108 11.06 1.91 -0.94
N ALA A 109 10.24 2.95 -1.10
CA ALA A 109 9.51 3.20 -2.34
C ALA A 109 10.47 3.42 -3.51
N MET A 110 11.51 4.22 -3.32
CA MET A 110 12.50 4.51 -4.36
C MET A 110 13.33 3.28 -4.76
N ARG A 111 13.68 2.39 -3.81
CA ARG A 111 14.32 1.10 -4.13
C ARG A 111 13.45 0.25 -5.03
N ALA A 112 12.17 0.11 -4.67
CA ALA A 112 11.21 -0.67 -5.45
C ALA A 112 11.08 -0.13 -6.88
N LEU A 113 10.90 1.18 -7.05
CA LEU A 113 10.73 1.80 -8.36
C LEU A 113 12.00 1.70 -9.22
N ARG A 114 13.18 1.99 -8.64
CA ARG A 114 14.46 1.87 -9.34
C ARG A 114 14.73 0.44 -9.78
N ALA A 115 14.44 -0.54 -8.93
CA ALA A 115 14.61 -1.94 -9.28
C ALA A 115 13.66 -2.37 -10.40
N ALA A 116 12.39 -1.92 -10.36
CA ALA A 116 11.42 -2.16 -11.43
C ALA A 116 11.87 -1.54 -12.75
N HIS A 117 12.33 -0.29 -12.73
CA HIS A 117 12.84 0.40 -13.92
C HIS A 117 14.06 -0.31 -14.50
N ALA A 118 15.03 -0.69 -13.65
CA ALA A 118 16.23 -1.43 -14.08
C ALA A 118 15.89 -2.81 -14.67
N ALA A 119 14.79 -3.44 -14.24
CA ALA A 119 14.30 -4.71 -14.78
C ALA A 119 13.41 -4.53 -16.03
N GLY A 120 13.14 -3.31 -16.48
CA GLY A 120 12.26 -3.01 -17.62
C GLY A 120 10.77 -3.18 -17.30
N ILE A 121 10.39 -3.21 -16.03
CA ILE A 121 8.98 -3.28 -15.61
C ILE A 121 8.38 -1.89 -15.76
N THR A 122 7.41 -1.77 -16.66
CA THR A 122 6.75 -0.49 -16.93
C THR A 122 5.45 -0.29 -16.17
N ARG A 123 4.81 -1.35 -15.66
CA ARG A 123 3.56 -1.22 -14.91
C ARG A 123 3.81 -1.29 -13.41
N VAL A 124 3.49 -0.21 -12.70
CA VAL A 124 3.67 -0.08 -11.25
C VAL A 124 2.39 0.43 -10.59
N VAL A 125 1.97 -0.24 -9.53
CA VAL A 125 0.88 0.18 -8.62
C VAL A 125 1.48 0.41 -7.24
N LEU A 126 1.35 1.63 -6.72
CA LEU A 126 1.88 2.02 -5.42
C LEU A 126 0.74 2.27 -4.42
N THR A 127 0.76 1.59 -3.29
CA THR A 127 -0.16 1.88 -2.19
C THR A 127 0.37 3.07 -1.38
N SER A 128 -0.32 4.19 -1.48
CA SER A 128 -0.08 5.38 -0.67
C SER A 128 -1.14 5.50 0.45
N SER A 129 -1.67 6.67 0.70
CA SER A 129 -2.69 6.94 1.71
C SER A 129 -3.39 8.26 1.45
N THR A 130 -4.67 8.38 1.86
CA THR A 130 -5.33 9.70 1.95
C THR A 130 -4.55 10.69 2.82
N ALA A 131 -3.70 10.23 3.72
CA ALA A 131 -2.83 11.07 4.51
C ALA A 131 -1.81 11.89 3.67
N ALA A 132 -1.50 11.45 2.46
CA ALA A 132 -0.67 12.23 1.52
C ALA A 132 -1.44 13.42 0.91
N ILE A 133 -2.75 13.46 1.08
CA ILE A 133 -3.66 14.42 0.44
C ILE A 133 -4.31 15.32 1.47
N SER A 134 -4.79 14.74 2.58
CA SER A 134 -5.65 15.41 3.58
C SER A 134 -4.98 15.60 4.95
N GLY A 135 -3.67 15.53 5.01
CA GLY A 135 -2.92 15.69 6.27
C GLY A 135 -2.74 17.14 6.72
N SER A 136 -3.00 18.11 5.83
CA SER A 136 -3.03 19.56 6.14
C SER A 136 -4.46 20.07 6.18
N ALA A 137 -4.63 21.33 6.58
CA ALA A 137 -5.93 22.00 6.53
C ALA A 137 -6.47 22.05 5.08
N LEU A 138 -7.79 21.95 4.95
CA LEU A 138 -8.45 22.08 3.64
C LEU A 138 -8.18 23.48 3.06
N PRO A 139 -7.81 23.62 1.78
CA PRO A 139 -7.61 24.91 1.15
C PRO A 139 -8.83 25.83 1.27
N ALA A 140 -8.58 27.13 1.43
CA ALA A 140 -9.64 28.11 1.61
C ALA A 140 -10.58 28.13 0.39
N GLY A 141 -11.87 27.92 0.62
CA GLY A 141 -12.90 27.88 -0.42
C GLY A 141 -13.28 26.47 -0.86
N ASP A 142 -12.48 25.46 -0.53
CA ASP A 142 -12.80 24.07 -0.83
C ASP A 142 -13.73 23.47 0.23
N THR A 143 -14.52 22.50 -0.16
CA THR A 143 -15.46 21.77 0.72
C THR A 143 -15.05 20.31 0.94
N SER A 144 -14.04 19.83 0.24
CA SER A 144 -13.52 18.47 0.31
C SER A 144 -12.17 18.37 -0.35
N PHE A 145 -11.35 17.42 0.10
CA PHE A 145 -10.14 17.02 -0.61
C PHE A 145 -10.48 16.17 -1.82
N ASP A 146 -9.63 16.25 -2.84
CA ASP A 146 -9.65 15.42 -4.03
C ASP A 146 -8.21 15.06 -4.49
N GLU A 147 -8.08 14.42 -5.63
CA GLU A 147 -6.82 13.93 -6.19
C GLU A 147 -5.84 15.04 -6.61
N THR A 148 -6.26 16.29 -6.62
CA THR A 148 -5.40 17.45 -6.92
C THR A 148 -4.72 18.03 -5.68
N ASN A 149 -5.19 17.68 -4.49
CA ASN A 149 -4.67 18.18 -3.24
C ASN A 149 -3.42 17.39 -2.79
N TRP A 150 -2.58 18.08 -2.05
CA TRP A 150 -1.42 17.48 -1.37
C TRP A 150 -1.34 18.00 0.06
N THR A 151 -0.98 17.11 0.96
CA THR A 151 -0.53 17.51 2.29
C THR A 151 0.76 18.32 2.16
N ASP A 152 0.83 19.46 2.84
CA ASP A 152 2.06 20.26 2.91
C ASP A 152 3.07 19.59 3.88
N PRO A 153 4.15 18.98 3.39
CA PRO A 153 5.11 18.31 4.27
C PRO A 153 5.96 19.28 5.08
N THR A 154 5.88 20.60 4.82
CA THR A 154 6.61 21.65 5.56
C THR A 154 5.82 22.22 6.71
N ASP A 155 4.51 21.99 6.77
CA ASP A 155 3.64 22.41 7.85
C ASP A 155 4.01 21.68 9.17
N PRO A 156 4.39 22.40 10.25
CA PRO A 156 4.81 21.79 11.50
C PRO A 156 3.71 20.99 12.21
N ASP A 157 2.43 21.26 11.90
CA ASP A 157 1.29 20.59 12.52
C ASP A 157 0.95 19.25 11.83
N VAL A 158 1.57 18.95 10.68
CA VAL A 158 1.37 17.70 9.96
C VAL A 158 2.06 16.55 10.70
N ALA A 159 1.30 15.49 10.99
CA ALA A 159 1.81 14.30 11.65
C ALA A 159 2.91 13.61 10.82
N ALA A 160 3.91 13.02 11.48
CA ALA A 160 5.04 12.34 10.85
C ALA A 160 4.60 11.27 9.83
N TYR A 161 3.50 10.55 10.09
CA TYR A 161 2.94 9.58 9.17
C TYR A 161 2.44 10.22 7.86
N ALA A 162 1.65 11.30 7.96
CA ALA A 162 1.17 12.00 6.77
C ALA A 162 2.34 12.57 5.96
N ARG A 163 3.30 13.19 6.63
CA ARG A 163 4.55 13.68 6.02
C ARG A 163 5.31 12.56 5.30
N SER A 164 5.46 11.39 5.93
CA SER A 164 6.15 10.25 5.33
C SER A 164 5.46 9.72 4.07
N LYS A 165 4.13 9.66 4.06
CA LYS A 165 3.34 9.23 2.90
C LYS A 165 3.40 10.24 1.77
N THR A 166 3.27 11.53 2.10
CA THR A 166 3.41 12.61 1.13
C THR A 166 4.76 12.59 0.42
N LEU A 167 5.84 12.58 1.20
CA LEU A 167 7.19 12.61 0.65
C LEU A 167 7.53 11.36 -0.17
N ALA A 168 7.07 10.18 0.27
CA ALA A 168 7.30 8.94 -0.47
C ALA A 168 6.54 8.93 -1.81
N GLU A 169 5.30 9.40 -1.83
CA GLU A 169 4.50 9.45 -3.06
C GLU A 169 5.02 10.53 -4.03
N GLN A 170 5.35 11.72 -3.52
CA GLN A 170 5.96 12.78 -4.34
C GLN A 170 7.28 12.33 -4.96
N ALA A 171 8.15 11.66 -4.19
CA ALA A 171 9.39 11.10 -4.71
C ALA A 171 9.14 10.06 -5.82
N ALA A 172 8.11 9.23 -5.68
CA ALA A 172 7.72 8.28 -6.71
C ALA A 172 7.28 8.96 -8.01
N TRP A 173 6.43 10.00 -7.92
CA TRP A 173 6.01 10.78 -9.07
C TRP A 173 7.15 11.56 -9.72
N ASP A 174 8.07 12.13 -8.91
CA ASP A 174 9.26 12.84 -9.42
C ASP A 174 10.18 11.88 -10.19
N PHE A 175 10.40 10.68 -9.66
CA PHE A 175 11.19 9.65 -10.33
C PHE A 175 10.60 9.27 -11.69
N VAL A 176 9.29 9.01 -11.75
CA VAL A 176 8.63 8.66 -13.01
C VAL A 176 8.73 9.79 -14.02
N ARG A 177 8.54 11.05 -13.60
CA ARG A 177 8.62 12.20 -14.52
C ARG A 177 10.03 12.45 -15.05
N ASN A 178 11.05 12.27 -14.22
CA ASN A 178 12.39 12.72 -14.54
C ASN A 178 13.31 11.60 -15.03
N ASP A 179 13.17 10.39 -14.47
CA ASP A 179 14.12 9.29 -14.65
C ASP A 179 13.52 8.06 -15.35
N ALA A 180 12.20 7.87 -15.28
CA ALA A 180 11.52 6.69 -15.81
C ALA A 180 10.20 7.04 -16.55
N PRO A 181 10.24 7.87 -17.62
CA PRO A 181 9.03 8.38 -18.29
C PRO A 181 8.20 7.27 -18.97
N ASP A 182 8.76 6.12 -19.22
CA ASP A 182 8.06 4.96 -19.78
C ASP A 182 7.32 4.13 -18.69
N MET A 183 7.50 4.47 -17.42
CA MET A 183 6.84 3.77 -16.31
C MET A 183 5.42 4.30 -16.11
N ASN A 184 4.46 3.39 -16.19
CA ASN A 184 3.04 3.65 -15.95
C ASN A 184 2.73 3.46 -14.46
N LEU A 185 2.98 4.48 -13.67
CA LEU A 185 2.66 4.51 -12.24
C LEU A 185 1.16 4.83 -12.03
N THR A 186 0.53 4.10 -11.12
CA THR A 186 -0.75 4.47 -10.51
C THR A 186 -0.57 4.44 -9.00
N THR A 187 -0.95 5.48 -8.28
CA THR A 187 -1.03 5.46 -6.82
C THR A 187 -2.46 5.19 -6.38
N ILE A 188 -2.62 4.37 -5.36
CA ILE A 188 -3.89 4.14 -4.68
C ILE A 188 -3.76 4.68 -3.28
N ASN A 189 -4.64 5.61 -2.91
CA ASN A 189 -4.61 6.35 -1.67
C ASN A 189 -5.82 5.97 -0.79
N PRO A 190 -5.76 4.82 -0.07
CA PRO A 190 -6.85 4.39 0.78
C PRO A 190 -7.03 5.32 1.97
N GLY A 191 -8.28 5.46 2.40
CA GLY A 191 -8.65 5.99 3.71
C GLY A 191 -8.34 5.00 4.84
N PHE A 192 -9.14 5.07 5.89
CA PHE A 192 -9.03 4.17 7.03
C PHE A 192 -9.60 2.79 6.66
N VAL A 193 -8.71 1.83 6.39
CA VAL A 193 -9.08 0.52 5.83
C VAL A 193 -9.64 -0.39 6.91
N LEU A 194 -10.88 -0.82 6.74
CA LEU A 194 -11.59 -1.75 7.62
C LEU A 194 -12.02 -2.99 6.84
N GLY A 195 -12.48 -4.02 7.55
CA GLY A 195 -12.97 -5.27 6.98
C GLY A 195 -12.42 -6.49 7.70
N ALA A 196 -12.96 -7.66 7.39
CA ALA A 196 -12.55 -8.91 8.04
C ALA A 196 -11.12 -9.28 7.65
N PRO A 197 -10.20 -9.47 8.63
CA PRO A 197 -8.86 -9.94 8.31
C PRO A 197 -8.89 -11.43 7.92
N LEU A 198 -7.95 -11.87 7.07
CA LEU A 198 -7.81 -13.26 6.69
C LEU A 198 -7.10 -14.12 7.74
N ASP A 199 -6.42 -13.49 8.69
CA ASP A 199 -5.74 -14.16 9.81
C ASP A 199 -5.64 -13.23 11.04
N GLN A 200 -4.86 -13.64 12.04
CA GLN A 200 -4.66 -12.88 13.27
C GLN A 200 -3.77 -11.63 13.11
N HIS A 201 -3.10 -11.49 11.97
CA HIS A 201 -2.20 -10.36 11.67
C HIS A 201 -2.96 -9.31 10.84
N PHE A 202 -3.70 -8.48 11.54
CA PHE A 202 -4.47 -7.39 10.96
C PHE A 202 -3.75 -6.03 11.06
N GLY A 203 -4.12 -5.12 10.17
CA GLY A 203 -3.47 -3.82 10.05
C GLY A 203 -3.75 -2.89 11.24
N SER A 204 -3.00 -1.80 11.29
CA SER A 204 -3.10 -0.77 12.33
C SER A 204 -4.50 -0.15 12.47
N SER A 205 -5.23 -0.01 11.37
CA SER A 205 -6.61 0.52 11.39
C SER A 205 -7.51 -0.37 12.26
N ILE A 206 -7.44 -1.69 12.08
CA ILE A 206 -8.21 -2.65 12.89
C ILE A 206 -7.75 -2.63 14.35
N GLN A 207 -6.43 -2.46 14.60
CA GLN A 207 -5.89 -2.36 15.95
C GLN A 207 -6.41 -1.12 16.70
N VAL A 208 -6.61 0.01 15.99
CA VAL A 208 -7.25 1.20 16.58
C VAL A 208 -8.67 0.87 17.02
N ILE A 209 -9.47 0.21 16.17
CA ILE A 209 -10.84 -0.20 16.54
C ILE A 209 -10.82 -1.19 17.71
N GLU A 210 -9.95 -2.20 17.67
CA GLU A 210 -9.80 -3.16 18.77
C GLU A 210 -9.44 -2.45 20.09
N ARG A 211 -8.52 -1.49 20.04
CA ARG A 211 -8.11 -0.71 21.21
C ARG A 211 -9.28 0.08 21.80
N LEU A 212 -10.07 0.75 20.95
CA LEU A 212 -11.26 1.49 21.35
C LEU A 212 -12.33 0.56 21.98
N LEU A 213 -12.63 -0.57 21.33
CA LEU A 213 -13.60 -1.54 21.83
C LEU A 213 -13.18 -2.18 23.16
N ARG A 214 -11.88 -2.31 23.41
CA ARG A 214 -11.35 -2.81 24.68
C ARG A 214 -11.32 -1.77 25.79
N GLY A 215 -11.76 -0.54 25.53
CA GLY A 215 -11.78 0.55 26.51
C GLY A 215 -10.38 0.93 27.03
N LYS A 216 -9.35 0.76 26.22
CA LYS A 216 -7.96 1.08 26.61
C LYS A 216 -7.67 2.58 26.60
N ASP A 217 -8.50 3.37 25.94
CA ASP A 217 -8.37 4.81 25.87
C ASP A 217 -9.34 5.47 26.86
N PRO A 218 -8.89 6.46 27.64
CA PRO A 218 -9.71 7.09 28.68
C PRO A 218 -10.82 7.99 28.09
N MET A 219 -10.69 8.38 26.83
CA MET A 219 -11.66 9.21 26.10
C MET A 219 -11.72 8.75 24.64
N LEU A 220 -12.90 8.91 24.04
CA LEU A 220 -13.05 8.76 22.58
C LEU A 220 -12.70 10.10 21.93
N PRO A 221 -11.72 10.14 21.01
CA PRO A 221 -11.41 11.36 20.28
C PRO A 221 -12.57 11.70 19.33
N ASP A 222 -12.87 13.00 19.21
CA ASP A 222 -13.83 13.51 18.22
C ASP A 222 -13.11 13.67 16.86
N ILE A 223 -12.88 12.54 16.21
CA ILE A 223 -12.24 12.48 14.88
C ILE A 223 -13.04 11.60 13.94
N GLY A 224 -13.19 12.06 12.71
CA GLY A 224 -13.77 11.31 11.60
C GLY A 224 -12.69 10.79 10.65
N PHE A 225 -12.88 9.57 10.16
CA PHE A 225 -12.01 9.00 9.14
C PHE A 225 -12.83 8.68 7.88
N ALA A 226 -12.28 9.00 6.71
CA ALA A 226 -12.78 8.44 5.46
C ALA A 226 -12.46 6.94 5.47
N THR A 227 -13.47 6.10 5.67
CA THR A 227 -13.31 4.65 5.75
C THR A 227 -13.48 3.98 4.40
N VAL A 228 -12.84 2.82 4.23
CA VAL A 228 -12.96 1.98 3.03
C VAL A 228 -12.86 0.51 3.42
N ASP A 229 -13.60 -0.35 2.71
CA ASP A 229 -13.47 -1.80 2.89
C ASP A 229 -12.16 -2.30 2.27
N VAL A 230 -11.49 -3.24 2.94
CA VAL A 230 -10.26 -3.86 2.45
C VAL A 230 -10.47 -4.60 1.13
N LEU A 231 -11.68 -5.14 0.90
CA LEU A 231 -12.02 -5.82 -0.35
C LEU A 231 -12.05 -4.83 -1.51
N ASP A 232 -12.64 -3.64 -1.32
CA ASP A 232 -12.67 -2.58 -2.33
C ASP A 232 -11.25 -2.08 -2.63
N VAL A 233 -10.41 -1.93 -1.59
CA VAL A 233 -9.00 -1.56 -1.77
C VAL A 233 -8.27 -2.61 -2.59
N ALA A 234 -8.44 -3.89 -2.28
CA ALA A 234 -7.80 -4.98 -3.01
C ALA A 234 -8.30 -5.06 -4.45
N GLU A 235 -9.62 -4.93 -4.68
CA GLU A 235 -10.21 -4.91 -6.02
C GLU A 235 -9.65 -3.76 -6.87
N MET A 236 -9.54 -2.57 -6.30
CA MET A 236 -8.95 -1.41 -7.00
C MET A 236 -7.52 -1.72 -7.46
N HIS A 237 -6.70 -2.32 -6.58
CA HIS A 237 -5.31 -2.68 -6.93
C HIS A 237 -5.23 -3.65 -8.11
N VAL A 238 -6.11 -4.64 -8.15
CA VAL A 238 -6.15 -5.62 -9.25
C VAL A 238 -6.71 -4.99 -10.53
N MET A 239 -7.80 -4.23 -10.40
CA MET A 239 -8.48 -3.60 -11.53
C MET A 239 -7.57 -2.67 -12.32
N VAL A 240 -6.75 -1.86 -11.64
CA VAL A 240 -5.90 -0.85 -12.31
C VAL A 240 -4.74 -1.47 -13.10
N ILE A 241 -4.39 -2.75 -12.89
CA ILE A 241 -3.31 -3.40 -13.64
C ILE A 241 -3.53 -3.29 -15.15
N GLU A 242 -4.78 -3.56 -15.60
CA GLU A 242 -5.14 -3.67 -17.02
C GLU A 242 -5.88 -2.43 -17.56
N LYS A 243 -5.99 -1.36 -16.76
CA LYS A 243 -6.75 -0.16 -17.16
C LYS A 243 -5.82 1.00 -17.54
N PRO A 244 -5.56 1.23 -18.85
CA PRO A 244 -4.66 2.31 -19.29
C PRO A 244 -5.12 3.70 -18.85
N GLU A 245 -6.42 3.92 -18.68
CA GLU A 245 -6.97 5.19 -18.20
C GLU A 245 -6.53 5.56 -16.78
N THR A 246 -5.99 4.60 -16.02
CA THR A 246 -5.47 4.83 -14.67
C THR A 246 -3.96 5.10 -14.63
N PHE A 247 -3.28 4.99 -15.79
CA PHE A 247 -1.85 5.22 -15.86
C PHE A 247 -1.54 6.70 -15.67
N GLY A 248 -0.57 7.01 -14.81
CA GLY A 248 -0.26 8.38 -14.44
C GLY A 248 -1.30 9.03 -13.52
N GLN A 249 -2.17 8.24 -12.88
CA GLN A 249 -3.23 8.74 -12.02
C GLN A 249 -2.97 8.42 -10.53
N LEU A 250 -3.37 9.36 -9.68
CA LEU A 250 -3.59 9.16 -8.26
C LEU A 250 -5.07 8.83 -8.07
N LEU A 251 -5.40 7.79 -7.32
CA LEU A 251 -6.77 7.33 -7.10
C LEU A 251 -7.10 7.33 -5.61
N LEU A 252 -8.01 8.22 -5.21
CA LEU A 252 -8.58 8.23 -3.86
C LEU A 252 -9.61 7.11 -3.71
N ILE A 253 -9.51 6.36 -2.63
CA ILE A 253 -10.52 5.37 -2.27
C ILE A 253 -10.93 5.51 -0.80
N GLY A 254 -12.20 5.86 -0.59
CA GLY A 254 -12.79 6.01 0.74
C GLY A 254 -14.18 6.64 0.65
N ILE A 255 -14.99 6.38 1.67
CA ILE A 255 -16.30 7.01 1.80
C ILE A 255 -16.10 8.41 2.36
N LYS A 256 -16.63 9.42 1.67
CA LYS A 256 -16.64 10.82 2.13
C LYS A 256 -17.54 10.93 3.37
N ILE A 257 -16.95 11.10 4.54
CA ILE A 257 -17.71 11.48 5.73
C ILE A 257 -18.02 12.98 5.59
N LYS A 258 -19.27 13.32 5.31
CA LYS A 258 -19.75 14.69 5.52
C LYS A 258 -19.68 14.96 7.01
N ASN A 259 -19.11 16.11 7.41
CA ASN A 259 -19.03 16.55 8.79
C ASN A 259 -20.30 16.18 9.54
N LEU A 260 -20.19 15.28 10.51
CA LEU A 260 -21.16 15.13 11.57
C LEU A 260 -20.94 16.32 12.51
N CYS A 261 -21.65 17.42 12.26
CA CYS A 261 -21.84 18.48 13.25
C CYS A 261 -22.89 18.07 14.24
#